data_d3e9e6fd4853e48431db9590aa14b6d7
#
_entry.id   d3e9e6fd4853e48431db9590aa14b6d7
#
_cell.length_a   1.000
_cell.length_b   1.000
_cell.length_c   1.000
_cell.angle_alpha   90.00
_cell.angle_beta   90.00
_cell.angle_gamma   90.00
#
_symmetry.space_group_name_H-M   'P 1'
#
loop_
_entity.id
_entity.type
_entity.pdbx_description
1 polymer ?
#
loop_
_entity_poly.entity_id
_entity_poly.type
_entity_poly.pdbx_seq_one_letter_code
_entity_poly.pdbx_strand_id
1 'polypeptide(L)'
;MNYFKVFKMPVPMKITGRSSSITNAFVNSIIPIMHPSENDIKDSLELLGMTVETIECIYCGSKYTEWDHLRPLVLNKKPTGYISEIQNLVPSCGKCNQSKGNKEWLLWINSSAKLSPKSKQVSDLKSRIEKLKKYYSHVSIYLFV
;
A
#
# COMPACT_ATOMS: atom_id res chain seq x y z
N MET A 1 18.03 11.75 -11.35
CA MET A 1 17.66 10.74 -10.35
C MET A 1 16.60 9.81 -10.93
N ASN A 2 16.80 8.52 -10.84
CA ASN A 2 15.88 7.57 -11.47
C ASN A 2 14.86 7.03 -10.45
N TYR A 3 13.70 7.66 -10.40
CA TYR A 3 12.62 7.27 -9.49
C TYR A 3 12.02 5.90 -9.82
N PHE A 4 12.11 5.45 -11.07
CA PHE A 4 11.61 4.12 -11.44
C PHE A 4 12.42 2.97 -10.83
N LYS A 5 13.63 3.23 -10.32
CA LYS A 5 14.41 2.21 -9.61
C LYS A 5 13.80 1.79 -8.29
N VAL A 6 13.10 2.69 -7.63
CA VAL A 6 12.55 2.44 -6.29
C VAL A 6 11.07 2.07 -6.32
N PHE A 7 10.38 2.36 -7.40
CA PHE A 7 8.97 2.05 -7.54
C PHE A 7 8.77 0.78 -8.35
N LYS A 8 7.88 -0.10 -7.87
CA LYS A 8 7.46 -1.28 -8.58
C LYS A 8 5.96 -1.47 -8.39
N MET A 9 5.22 -1.50 -9.50
CA MET A 9 3.78 -1.74 -9.46
C MET A 9 3.52 -3.15 -8.94
N PRO A 10 2.65 -3.32 -7.90
CA PRO A 10 2.28 -4.66 -7.45
C PRO A 10 1.65 -5.47 -8.59
N VAL A 11 1.99 -6.75 -8.63
CA VAL A 11 1.45 -7.69 -9.62
C VAL A 11 0.05 -8.12 -9.17
N PRO A 12 -0.94 -8.21 -10.09
CA PRO A 12 -2.26 -8.74 -9.73
C PRO A 12 -2.16 -10.16 -9.16
N MET A 13 -3.11 -10.51 -8.27
CA MET A 13 -3.15 -11.83 -7.66
C MET A 13 -3.24 -12.92 -8.72
N LYS A 14 -2.41 -13.97 -8.55
CA LYS A 14 -2.41 -15.13 -9.46
C LYS A 14 -3.50 -16.12 -9.05
N ILE A 15 -4.06 -16.82 -10.04
CA ILE A 15 -5.00 -17.91 -9.80
C ILE A 15 -4.22 -19.11 -9.21
N THR A 16 -4.63 -19.58 -8.02
CA THR A 16 -3.94 -20.65 -7.30
C THR A 16 -4.74 -21.95 -7.22
N GLY A 17 -5.91 -22.02 -7.84
CA GLY A 17 -6.79 -23.19 -7.79
C GLY A 17 -7.77 -23.19 -6.63
N ARG A 18 -7.66 -22.27 -5.68
CA ARG A 18 -8.64 -22.11 -4.59
C ARG A 18 -9.78 -21.19 -5.07
N SER A 19 -11.02 -21.54 -4.74
CA SER A 19 -12.19 -20.75 -5.14
C SER A 19 -12.07 -19.28 -4.76
N SER A 20 -11.64 -18.97 -3.53
CA SER A 20 -11.47 -17.59 -3.08
C SER A 20 -10.36 -16.87 -3.86
N SER A 21 -9.25 -17.57 -4.15
CA SER A 21 -8.15 -17.00 -4.93
C SER A 21 -8.55 -16.74 -6.37
N ILE A 22 -9.35 -17.64 -6.97
CA ILE A 22 -9.86 -17.47 -8.32
C ILE A 22 -10.77 -16.24 -8.39
N THR A 23 -11.70 -16.11 -7.43
CA THR A 23 -12.62 -14.96 -7.37
C THR A 23 -11.85 -13.65 -7.21
N ASN A 24 -10.86 -13.62 -6.29
CA ASN A 24 -10.04 -12.42 -6.05
C ASN A 24 -9.19 -12.08 -7.27
N ALA A 25 -8.62 -13.07 -7.94
CA ALA A 25 -7.85 -12.86 -9.16
C ALA A 25 -8.72 -12.27 -10.27
N PHE A 26 -9.95 -12.79 -10.44
CA PHE A 26 -10.89 -12.26 -11.41
C PHE A 26 -11.25 -10.79 -11.10
N VAL A 27 -11.61 -10.48 -9.85
CA VAL A 27 -11.96 -9.12 -9.44
C VAL A 27 -10.76 -8.18 -9.63
N ASN A 28 -9.56 -8.59 -9.24
CA ASN A 28 -8.35 -7.78 -9.44
C ASN A 28 -8.07 -7.51 -10.92
N SER A 29 -8.39 -8.44 -11.82
CA SER A 29 -8.13 -8.27 -13.25
C SER A 29 -8.96 -7.15 -13.90
N ILE A 30 -10.07 -6.76 -13.28
CA ILE A 30 -10.93 -5.67 -13.79
C ILE A 30 -10.66 -4.33 -13.13
N ILE A 31 -9.80 -4.28 -12.11
CA ILE A 31 -9.46 -3.03 -11.42
C ILE A 31 -8.39 -2.29 -12.21
N PRO A 32 -8.61 -1.00 -12.53
CA PRO A 32 -7.62 -0.23 -13.28
C PRO A 32 -6.26 -0.15 -12.59
N ILE A 33 -5.21 -0.19 -13.39
CA ILE A 33 -3.83 0.03 -12.96
C ILE A 33 -3.34 1.28 -13.68
N MET A 34 -2.93 2.30 -12.92
CA MET A 34 -2.39 3.54 -13.44
C MET A 34 -0.89 3.59 -13.19
N HIS A 35 -0.10 3.49 -14.25
CA HIS A 35 1.36 3.57 -14.14
C HIS A 35 1.78 5.03 -13.88
N PRO A 36 2.59 5.28 -12.84
CA PRO A 36 2.98 6.64 -12.50
C PRO A 36 4.04 7.21 -13.43
N SER A 37 4.04 8.52 -13.59
CA SER A 37 5.18 9.24 -14.15
C SER A 37 6.28 9.37 -13.09
N GLU A 38 7.48 9.79 -13.52
CA GLU A 38 8.58 10.05 -12.60
C GLU A 38 8.21 11.12 -11.56
N ASN A 39 7.51 12.19 -11.99
CA ASN A 39 7.04 13.22 -11.07
C ASN A 39 6.03 12.69 -10.06
N ASP A 40 5.14 11.80 -10.47
CA ASP A 40 4.19 11.17 -9.55
C ASP A 40 4.91 10.42 -8.42
N ILE A 41 5.95 9.67 -8.76
CA ILE A 41 6.75 8.94 -7.76
C ILE A 41 7.46 9.92 -6.84
N LYS A 42 8.08 10.96 -7.40
CA LYS A 42 8.74 12.01 -6.62
C LYS A 42 7.80 12.66 -5.63
N ASP A 43 6.63 13.11 -6.10
CA ASP A 43 5.64 13.78 -5.25
C ASP A 43 5.13 12.87 -4.14
N SER A 44 4.91 11.60 -4.45
CA SER A 44 4.47 10.62 -3.45
C SER A 44 5.51 10.40 -2.38
N LEU A 45 6.78 10.25 -2.76
CA LEU A 45 7.88 10.12 -1.79
C LEU A 45 8.01 11.36 -0.91
N GLU A 46 7.89 12.55 -1.49
CA GLU A 46 7.95 13.81 -0.73
C GLU A 46 6.83 13.88 0.32
N LEU A 47 5.60 13.48 -0.01
CA LEU A 47 4.49 13.42 0.95
C LEU A 47 4.80 12.47 2.11
N LEU A 48 5.52 11.39 1.84
CA LEU A 48 5.94 10.43 2.86
C LEU A 48 7.22 10.85 3.59
N GLY A 49 7.82 11.99 3.22
CA GLY A 49 9.06 12.46 3.82
C GLY A 49 10.29 11.65 3.41
N MET A 50 10.26 11.05 2.22
CA MET A 50 11.32 10.17 1.73
C MET A 50 11.94 10.67 0.43
N THR A 51 13.15 10.19 0.16
CA THR A 51 13.84 10.34 -1.12
C THR A 51 14.19 8.96 -1.66
N VAL A 52 14.73 8.87 -2.87
CA VAL A 52 15.17 7.57 -3.41
C VAL A 52 16.31 6.94 -2.58
N GLU A 53 17.07 7.75 -1.85
CA GLU A 53 18.14 7.26 -0.99
C GLU A 53 17.66 6.89 0.41
N THR A 54 16.53 7.45 0.86
CA THR A 54 16.05 7.25 2.23
C THR A 54 14.75 6.42 2.28
N ILE A 55 14.32 5.88 1.16
CA ILE A 55 13.09 5.09 1.09
C ILE A 55 13.17 3.87 2.02
N GLU A 56 12.10 3.69 2.78
CA GLU A 56 11.97 2.61 3.77
C GLU A 56 10.51 2.21 3.92
N CYS A 57 10.23 1.13 4.65
CA CYS A 57 8.86 0.78 4.99
C CYS A 57 8.20 1.92 5.75
N ILE A 58 7.11 2.46 5.22
CA ILE A 58 6.41 3.58 5.88
C ILE A 58 5.83 3.16 7.23
N TYR A 59 5.49 1.89 7.40
CA TYR A 59 4.85 1.43 8.62
C TYR A 59 5.83 1.23 9.78
N CYS A 60 7.01 0.69 9.54
CA CYS A 60 7.92 0.32 10.62
C CYS A 60 9.36 0.82 10.47
N GLY A 61 9.73 1.40 9.33
CA GLY A 61 11.08 1.92 9.11
C GLY A 61 12.12 0.90 8.69
N SER A 62 11.75 -0.38 8.55
CA SER A 62 12.68 -1.38 8.04
C SER A 62 12.85 -1.26 6.53
N LYS A 63 13.75 -2.05 5.96
CA LYS A 63 13.96 -2.07 4.51
C LYS A 63 12.66 -2.44 3.80
N TYR A 64 12.24 -1.60 2.84
CA TYR A 64 11.08 -1.93 2.02
C TYR A 64 11.47 -3.00 0.98
N THR A 65 10.53 -3.84 0.63
CA THR A 65 10.71 -4.86 -0.40
C THR A 65 9.64 -4.80 -1.47
N GLU A 66 8.56 -4.07 -1.20
CA GLU A 66 7.39 -4.02 -2.07
C GLU A 66 6.61 -2.73 -1.83
N TRP A 67 5.61 -2.49 -2.65
CA TRP A 67 4.67 -1.38 -2.47
C TRP A 67 3.30 -1.97 -2.13
N ASP A 68 2.70 -1.48 -1.05
CA ASP A 68 1.43 -1.96 -0.54
C ASP A 68 0.31 -0.98 -0.87
N HIS A 69 -0.85 -1.51 -1.24
CA HIS A 69 -2.05 -0.70 -1.39
C HIS A 69 -2.52 -0.25 0.00
N LEU A 70 -2.42 1.05 0.27
CA LEU A 70 -2.82 1.60 1.57
C LEU A 70 -4.30 1.30 1.84
N ARG A 71 -5.14 1.48 0.82
CA ARG A 71 -6.52 1.03 0.82
C ARG A 71 -6.64 -0.24 -0.01
N PRO A 72 -7.29 -1.30 0.50
CA PRO A 72 -7.43 -2.52 -0.27
C PRO A 72 -8.25 -2.29 -1.53
N LEU A 73 -7.89 -2.98 -2.60
CA LEU A 73 -8.62 -2.91 -3.88
C LEU A 73 -9.86 -3.79 -3.86
N VAL A 74 -9.84 -4.85 -3.06
CA VAL A 74 -10.89 -5.87 -2.99
C VAL A 74 -11.23 -6.13 -1.53
N LEU A 75 -12.52 -6.11 -1.20
CA LEU A 75 -13.06 -6.52 0.10
C LEU A 75 -14.33 -7.33 -0.14
N ASN A 76 -14.49 -8.43 0.59
CA ASN A 76 -15.65 -9.30 0.48
C ASN A 76 -15.92 -9.71 -0.97
N LYS A 77 -14.84 -10.02 -1.72
CA LYS A 77 -14.89 -10.46 -3.13
C LYS A 77 -15.46 -9.42 -4.09
N LYS A 78 -15.45 -8.14 -3.70
CA LYS A 78 -15.94 -7.02 -4.51
C LYS A 78 -14.92 -5.90 -4.58
N PRO A 79 -14.88 -5.13 -5.69
CA PRO A 79 -14.05 -3.95 -5.77
C PRO A 79 -14.46 -2.92 -4.71
N THR A 80 -13.48 -2.24 -4.11
CA THR A 80 -13.73 -1.20 -3.12
C THR A 80 -13.98 0.18 -3.73
N GLY A 81 -13.62 0.36 -5.00
CA GLY A 81 -13.60 1.67 -5.67
C GLY A 81 -12.22 2.28 -5.75
N TYR A 82 -11.25 1.77 -4.99
CA TYR A 82 -9.85 2.22 -5.10
C TYR A 82 -9.15 1.43 -6.21
N ILE A 83 -8.17 2.09 -6.82
CA ILE A 83 -7.43 1.51 -7.95
C ILE A 83 -5.96 1.34 -7.61
N SER A 84 -5.22 0.61 -8.45
CA SER A 84 -3.78 0.44 -8.30
C SER A 84 -3.08 1.64 -8.94
N GLU A 85 -2.77 2.65 -8.13
CA GLU A 85 -2.10 3.87 -8.52
C GLU A 85 -1.12 4.30 -7.43
N ILE A 86 -0.13 5.12 -7.79
CA ILE A 86 0.90 5.55 -6.83
C ILE A 86 0.29 6.25 -5.61
N GLN A 87 -0.80 7.00 -5.78
CA GLN A 87 -1.46 7.71 -4.69
C GLN A 87 -2.10 6.76 -3.66
N ASN A 88 -2.28 5.50 -4.01
CA ASN A 88 -2.78 4.45 -3.12
C ASN A 88 -1.69 3.44 -2.74
N LEU A 89 -0.45 3.72 -3.06
CA LEU A 89 0.67 2.80 -2.84
C LEU A 89 1.70 3.42 -1.91
N VAL A 90 2.22 2.61 -0.99
CA VAL A 90 3.27 3.02 -0.06
C VAL A 90 4.36 1.95 -0.01
N PRO A 91 5.63 2.37 0.18
CA PRO A 91 6.69 1.37 0.35
C PRO A 91 6.50 0.62 1.67
N SER A 92 6.65 -0.68 1.61
CA SER A 92 6.39 -1.58 2.75
C SER A 92 7.37 -2.73 2.78
N CYS A 93 7.66 -3.24 3.97
CA CYS A 93 8.30 -4.55 4.10
C CYS A 93 7.25 -5.65 4.00
N GLY A 94 7.68 -6.86 3.65
CA GLY A 94 6.78 -7.99 3.48
C GLY A 94 6.01 -8.36 4.75
N LYS A 95 6.64 -8.24 5.92
CA LYS A 95 6.00 -8.55 7.20
C LYS A 95 4.84 -7.62 7.51
N CYS A 96 5.04 -6.32 7.32
CA CYS A 96 3.95 -5.35 7.50
C CYS A 96 2.84 -5.58 6.50
N ASN A 97 3.17 -5.78 5.23
CA ASN A 97 2.18 -6.00 4.18
C ASN A 97 1.32 -7.24 4.47
N GLN A 98 1.94 -8.35 4.85
CA GLN A 98 1.22 -9.58 5.20
C GLN A 98 0.35 -9.41 6.45
N SER A 99 0.88 -8.76 7.48
CA SER A 99 0.14 -8.52 8.73
C SER A 99 -1.07 -7.61 8.49
N LYS A 100 -0.89 -6.56 7.70
CA LYS A 100 -1.97 -5.63 7.38
C LYS A 100 -3.05 -6.29 6.51
N GLY A 101 -2.66 -6.98 5.45
CA GLY A 101 -3.61 -7.60 4.55
C GLY A 101 -4.64 -6.59 4.06
N ASN A 102 -5.92 -6.95 4.13
CA ASN A 102 -7.04 -6.08 3.73
C ASN A 102 -7.63 -5.27 4.89
N LYS A 103 -6.94 -5.20 6.02
CA LYS A 103 -7.42 -4.43 7.17
C LYS A 103 -7.33 -2.93 6.91
N GLU A 104 -8.19 -2.16 7.56
CA GLU A 104 -8.08 -0.71 7.53
C GLU A 104 -6.74 -0.32 8.18
N TRP A 105 -5.98 0.54 7.51
CA TRP A 105 -4.57 0.77 7.86
C TRP A 105 -4.39 1.37 9.28
N LEU A 106 -5.23 2.32 9.68
CA LEU A 106 -5.08 2.98 10.98
C LEU A 106 -5.47 2.04 12.11
N LEU A 107 -6.51 1.25 11.94
CA LEU A 107 -6.90 0.23 12.91
C LEU A 107 -5.81 -0.82 13.08
N TRP A 108 -5.26 -1.28 11.96
CA TRP A 108 -4.17 -2.27 12.00
C TRP A 108 -2.90 -1.72 12.67
N ILE A 109 -2.49 -0.49 12.33
CA ILE A 109 -1.28 0.13 12.91
C ILE A 109 -1.36 0.15 14.44
N ASN A 110 -2.54 0.43 14.99
CA ASN A 110 -2.78 0.53 16.43
C ASN A 110 -3.28 -0.76 17.05
N SER A 111 -3.34 -1.85 16.30
CA SER A 111 -3.91 -3.11 16.76
C SER A 111 -2.94 -3.92 17.63
N SER A 112 -3.48 -4.94 18.29
CA SER A 112 -2.71 -5.91 19.07
C SER A 112 -2.10 -7.03 18.20
N ALA A 113 -2.27 -6.98 16.87
CA ALA A 113 -1.64 -7.96 15.99
C ALA A 113 -0.14 -8.02 16.25
N LYS A 114 0.43 -9.21 16.28
CA LYS A 114 1.83 -9.45 16.67
C LYS A 114 2.82 -8.59 15.87
N LEU A 115 2.57 -8.40 14.59
CA LEU A 115 3.47 -7.67 13.69
C LEU A 115 2.95 -6.26 13.35
N SER A 116 1.95 -5.76 14.07
CA SER A 116 1.53 -4.36 13.87
C SER A 116 2.63 -3.41 14.35
N PRO A 117 2.72 -2.20 13.79
CA PRO A 117 3.70 -1.21 14.24
C PRO A 117 3.61 -0.90 15.74
N LYS A 118 2.40 -0.83 16.30
CA LYS A 118 2.22 -0.63 17.74
C LYS A 118 2.82 -1.78 18.55
N SER A 119 2.54 -3.01 18.17
CA SER A 119 3.08 -4.21 18.85
C SER A 119 4.60 -4.30 18.72
N LYS A 120 5.16 -3.84 17.62
CA LYS A 120 6.61 -3.79 17.41
C LYS A 120 7.28 -2.59 18.08
N GLN A 121 6.52 -1.74 18.73
CA GLN A 121 7.01 -0.56 19.45
C GLN A 121 7.85 0.38 18.56
N VAL A 122 7.32 0.67 17.37
CA VAL A 122 7.97 1.61 16.43
C VAL A 122 8.03 2.99 17.09
N SER A 123 9.23 3.54 17.30
CA SER A 123 9.46 4.72 18.12
C SER A 123 8.87 6.02 17.53
N ASP A 124 8.87 6.15 16.23
CA ASP A 124 8.36 7.33 15.53
C ASP A 124 6.97 7.10 14.92
N LEU A 125 6.19 6.23 15.52
CA LEU A 125 4.89 5.81 14.98
C LEU A 125 3.94 6.99 14.75
N LYS A 126 3.90 7.95 15.68
CA LYS A 126 3.06 9.14 15.54
C LYS A 126 3.37 9.92 14.26
N SER A 127 4.66 10.13 13.98
CA SER A 127 5.09 10.81 12.76
C SER A 127 4.68 10.04 11.50
N ARG A 128 4.81 8.72 11.53
CA ARG A 128 4.42 7.86 10.40
C ARG A 128 2.92 7.91 10.15
N ILE A 129 2.13 7.90 11.21
CA ILE A 129 0.67 8.02 11.11
C ILE A 129 0.28 9.36 10.51
N GLU A 130 0.91 10.46 10.93
CA GLU A 130 0.62 11.79 10.40
C GLU A 130 0.93 11.87 8.89
N LYS A 131 2.06 11.30 8.45
CA LYS A 131 2.41 11.24 7.04
C LYS A 131 1.39 10.44 6.24
N LEU A 132 0.95 9.30 6.77
CA LEU A 132 -0.04 8.45 6.13
C LEU A 132 -1.42 9.11 6.04
N LYS A 133 -1.84 9.85 7.05
CA LYS A 133 -3.09 10.62 7.02
C LYS A 133 -3.05 11.66 5.91
N LYS A 134 -1.95 12.35 5.76
CA LYS A 134 -1.74 13.33 4.70
C LYS A 134 -1.76 12.67 3.33
N TYR A 135 -1.07 11.55 3.18
CA TYR A 135 -1.02 10.76 1.97
C TYR A 135 -2.40 10.21 1.59
N TYR A 136 -3.15 9.76 2.59
CA TYR A 136 -4.48 9.17 2.42
C TYR A 136 -5.47 10.10 1.72
N SER A 137 -5.32 11.42 1.84
CA SER A 137 -6.23 12.39 1.23
C SER A 137 -6.02 12.58 -0.28
N HIS A 138 -4.98 12.00 -0.87
CA HIS A 138 -4.61 12.20 -2.28
C HIS A 138 -5.03 11.08 -3.23
N VAL A 139 -5.81 10.13 -2.77
CA VAL A 139 -6.21 8.96 -3.55
C VAL A 139 -7.37 9.29 -4.51
N SER A 140 -7.40 8.61 -5.66
CA SER A 140 -8.53 8.63 -6.58
C SER A 140 -9.53 7.53 -6.23
N ILE A 141 -10.82 7.79 -6.44
CA ILE A 141 -11.87 6.80 -6.30
C ILE A 141 -12.44 6.51 -7.68
N TYR A 142 -12.46 5.23 -8.04
CA TYR A 142 -13.02 4.78 -9.31
C TYR A 142 -14.38 4.14 -9.05
N LEU A 143 -15.42 4.69 -9.68
CA LEU A 143 -16.79 4.18 -9.50
C LEU A 143 -17.07 3.10 -10.54
N PHE A 144 -17.33 1.88 -10.06
CA PHE A 144 -17.78 0.76 -10.88
C PHE A 144 -19.31 0.83 -10.98
N VAL A 145 -19.80 1.02 -12.17
CA VAL A 145 -21.25 1.09 -12.42
C VAL A 145 -21.77 -0.26 -12.85
#